data_f677d101ede3eca19e2e8f8175a2df4b
#
_entry.id   f677d101ede3eca19e2e8f8175a2df4b
#
_cell.length_a   1.000
_cell.length_b   1.000
_cell.length_c   1.000
_cell.angle_alpha   90.00
_cell.angle_beta   90.00
_cell.angle_gamma   90.00
#
_symmetry.space_group_name_H-M   'P 1'
#
loop_
_entity.id
_entity.type
_entity.pdbx_description
1 polymer ?
#
loop_
_entity_poly.entity_id
_entity_poly.type
_entity_poly.pdbx_seq_one_letter_code
_entity_poly.pdbx_strand_id
1 'polypeptide(L)'
;LENQVRSFCQEWSLRVRYRQLDENPEFPWPEYRELGRRGWLAPRLSRGGPERVWSLGEEAELIEGLARYGGSPFAKLVLQPEFCVLLQEATIPVREQWWRPLLRGEILVGNHVSEPEAGSDLGGMRMTAHREGTGADVTYVLDGIKSGVAFAADAQAAIVYARAPGTSGSRGISAFLVPQDLPGIRREVWQDHGERWMRRGEVRYEGVRIPEDHRIGPEGEALRLLRAELTHERLMLAFVYLGLARASWDETVEYVRHRRVFGRPLGSFEAVSFPLVEDRTRWEAAHLYAEAVRQRLDQGRPVEASAAMAKWLACETALTLLEHCLQAWGGRGYSHQELHELRFRDVRSGRIAHGSAEALRLVAVREILGREGLPYASSSKPPNSGGFPPVPP
;
A
#
# COMPACT_ATOMS: atom_id res chain seq x y z
N LEU A 1 0.21 21.69 -9.89
CA LEU A 1 0.63 20.28 -10.01
C LEU A 1 -0.40 19.47 -10.82
N GLU A 2 -1.70 19.59 -10.54
CA GLU A 2 -2.77 18.81 -11.21
C GLU A 2 -2.66 18.87 -12.75
N ASN A 3 -2.47 20.05 -13.33
CA ASN A 3 -2.32 20.20 -14.78
C ASN A 3 -1.09 19.45 -15.34
N GLN A 4 0.02 19.45 -14.61
CA GLN A 4 1.24 18.72 -15.00
C GLN A 4 1.00 17.20 -14.98
N VAL A 5 0.34 16.69 -13.93
CA VAL A 5 -0.02 15.28 -13.80
C VAL A 5 -0.99 14.87 -14.91
N ARG A 6 -2.02 15.67 -15.16
CA ARG A 6 -3.00 15.41 -16.23
C ARG A 6 -2.33 15.36 -17.61
N SER A 7 -1.47 16.34 -17.92
CA SER A 7 -0.72 16.37 -19.18
C SER A 7 0.19 15.15 -19.32
N PHE A 8 0.90 14.75 -18.27
CA PHE A 8 1.72 13.54 -18.25
C PHE A 8 0.89 12.28 -18.54
N CYS A 9 -0.25 12.12 -17.87
CA CYS A 9 -1.12 10.96 -18.10
C CYS A 9 -1.65 10.90 -19.54
N GLN A 10 -1.90 12.04 -20.17
CA GLN A 10 -2.32 12.13 -21.57
C GLN A 10 -1.17 11.81 -22.53
N GLU A 11 0.00 12.44 -22.33
CA GLU A 11 1.21 12.23 -23.13
C GLU A 11 1.62 10.74 -23.18
N TRP A 12 1.56 10.08 -22.04
CA TRP A 12 1.92 8.67 -21.89
C TRP A 12 0.76 7.70 -22.12
N SER A 13 -0.42 8.21 -22.48
CA SER A 13 -1.63 7.40 -22.70
C SER A 13 -1.91 6.42 -21.55
N LEU A 14 -1.72 6.87 -20.30
CA LEU A 14 -1.70 6.00 -19.13
C LEU A 14 -3.01 5.24 -18.90
N ARG A 15 -4.16 5.77 -19.32
CA ARG A 15 -5.45 5.05 -19.25
C ARG A 15 -5.49 3.81 -20.13
N VAL A 16 -4.92 3.89 -21.34
CA VAL A 16 -4.80 2.75 -22.25
C VAL A 16 -3.79 1.76 -21.67
N ARG A 17 -2.65 2.29 -21.20
CA ARG A 17 -1.60 1.49 -20.56
C ARG A 17 -2.11 0.75 -19.33
N TYR A 18 -2.98 1.36 -18.52
CA TYR A 18 -3.60 0.73 -17.35
C TYR A 18 -4.37 -0.53 -17.74
N ARG A 19 -5.19 -0.49 -18.80
CA ARG A 19 -5.88 -1.68 -19.32
C ARG A 19 -4.89 -2.72 -19.83
N GLN A 20 -3.87 -2.33 -20.58
CA GLN A 20 -2.84 -3.24 -21.08
C GLN A 20 -2.11 -4.00 -19.97
N LEU A 21 -1.80 -3.32 -18.86
CA LEU A 21 -1.16 -3.92 -17.68
C LEU A 21 -2.05 -4.92 -16.94
N ASP A 22 -3.38 -4.80 -17.05
CA ASP A 22 -4.31 -5.79 -16.51
C ASP A 22 -4.43 -7.02 -17.45
N GLU A 23 -4.51 -6.79 -18.75
CA GLU A 23 -4.63 -7.86 -19.77
C GLU A 23 -3.34 -8.66 -19.94
N ASN A 24 -2.20 -7.96 -19.92
CA ASN A 24 -0.86 -8.53 -20.07
C ASN A 24 0.01 -8.06 -18.90
N PRO A 25 -0.04 -8.73 -17.75
CA PRO A 25 0.64 -8.30 -16.56
C PRO A 25 2.16 -8.27 -16.70
N GLU A 26 2.73 -7.08 -16.56
CA GLU A 26 4.18 -6.83 -16.53
C GLU A 26 4.48 -5.65 -15.62
N PHE A 27 5.72 -5.52 -15.16
CA PHE A 27 6.14 -4.31 -14.45
C PHE A 27 6.36 -3.16 -15.46
N PRO A 28 5.76 -1.98 -15.23
CA PRO A 28 5.78 -0.88 -16.18
C PRO A 28 7.10 -0.08 -16.12
N TRP A 29 8.20 -0.68 -16.55
CA TRP A 29 9.56 -0.11 -16.51
C TRP A 29 9.70 1.25 -17.20
N PRO A 30 9.12 1.50 -18.39
CA PRO A 30 9.24 2.80 -19.05
C PRO A 30 8.65 3.92 -18.19
N GLU A 31 7.45 3.71 -17.65
CA GLU A 31 6.73 4.66 -16.82
C GLU A 31 7.45 4.86 -15.47
N TYR A 32 7.94 3.79 -14.87
CA TYR A 32 8.69 3.84 -13.61
C TYR A 32 9.97 4.67 -13.72
N ARG A 33 10.75 4.47 -14.79
CA ARG A 33 11.95 5.26 -15.08
C ARG A 33 11.64 6.72 -15.32
N GLU A 34 10.54 7.02 -16.02
CA GLU A 34 10.14 8.39 -16.28
C GLU A 34 9.68 9.10 -15.00
N LEU A 35 8.94 8.41 -14.11
CA LEU A 35 8.61 8.94 -12.78
C LEU A 35 9.87 9.22 -11.97
N GLY A 36 10.86 8.34 -12.00
CA GLY A 36 12.18 8.54 -11.38
C GLY A 36 12.93 9.76 -11.96
N ARG A 37 12.97 9.89 -13.28
CA ARG A 37 13.59 11.03 -13.96
C ARG A 37 12.95 12.38 -13.60
N ARG A 38 11.64 12.39 -13.34
CA ARG A 38 10.89 13.57 -12.89
C ARG A 38 11.05 13.86 -11.38
N GLY A 39 11.70 12.95 -10.63
CA GLY A 39 11.77 13.04 -9.17
C GLY A 39 10.40 12.82 -8.50
N TRP A 40 9.53 12.03 -9.12
CA TRP A 40 8.20 11.73 -8.63
C TRP A 40 8.12 10.40 -7.85
N LEU A 41 9.19 9.60 -7.86
CA LEU A 41 9.28 8.40 -7.02
C LEU A 41 9.67 8.79 -5.59
N ALA A 42 8.82 8.46 -4.61
CA ALA A 42 8.99 8.85 -3.21
C ALA A 42 9.43 10.32 -3.07
N PRO A 43 8.66 11.29 -3.55
CA PRO A 43 9.13 12.66 -3.82
C PRO A 43 9.65 13.39 -2.58
N ARG A 44 9.19 13.01 -1.40
CA ARG A 44 9.67 13.55 -0.12
C ARG A 44 11.03 12.97 0.31
N LEU A 45 11.33 11.77 -0.14
CA LEU A 45 12.55 11.02 0.23
C LEU A 45 13.63 11.19 -0.83
N SER A 46 13.24 11.47 -2.06
CA SER A 46 14.15 11.74 -3.16
C SER A 46 14.79 13.10 -2.98
N ARG A 47 15.87 13.19 -2.21
CA ARG A 47 16.79 14.33 -2.28
C ARG A 47 17.52 14.36 -3.63
N GLY A 48 16.75 14.15 -4.70
CA GLY A 48 17.25 13.84 -6.04
C GLY A 48 17.28 15.02 -7.02
N GLY A 49 17.23 16.23 -6.51
CA GLY A 49 17.50 17.44 -7.27
C GLY A 49 17.91 18.52 -6.30
N PRO A 50 18.72 19.49 -6.69
CA PRO A 50 19.34 20.43 -5.77
C PRO A 50 18.39 21.38 -5.06
N GLU A 51 17.08 21.40 -5.35
CA GLU A 51 16.27 22.57 -4.98
C GLU A 51 14.82 22.34 -4.49
N ARG A 52 14.25 21.13 -4.49
CA ARG A 52 12.85 20.99 -4.10
C ARG A 52 12.61 19.90 -3.06
N VAL A 53 12.15 20.30 -1.88
CA VAL A 53 11.55 19.41 -0.87
C VAL A 53 10.04 19.42 -1.11
N TRP A 54 9.45 18.27 -1.41
CA TRP A 54 8.01 18.13 -1.58
C TRP A 54 7.31 18.14 -0.21
N SER A 55 6.21 18.86 -0.13
CA SER A 55 5.29 18.78 1.00
C SER A 55 4.43 17.53 0.92
N LEU A 56 3.87 17.09 2.05
CA LEU A 56 2.87 16.01 2.08
C LEU A 56 1.65 16.32 1.21
N GLY A 57 1.29 17.61 1.09
CA GLY A 57 0.18 18.04 0.24
C GLY A 57 0.47 17.85 -1.25
N GLU A 58 1.66 18.22 -1.69
CA GLU A 58 2.07 18.00 -3.09
C GLU A 58 2.20 16.52 -3.45
N GLU A 59 2.69 15.71 -2.52
CA GLU A 59 2.75 14.26 -2.70
C GLU A 59 1.35 13.65 -2.82
N ALA A 60 0.43 14.01 -1.93
CA ALA A 60 -0.96 13.55 -1.97
C ALA A 60 -1.66 13.98 -3.28
N GLU A 61 -1.46 15.23 -3.73
CA GLU A 61 -1.99 15.75 -4.99
C GLU A 61 -1.43 14.98 -6.20
N LEU A 62 -0.13 14.67 -6.20
CA LEU A 62 0.50 13.85 -7.25
C LEU A 62 -0.13 12.45 -7.33
N ILE A 63 -0.23 11.79 -6.18
CA ILE A 63 -0.75 10.43 -6.06
C ILE A 63 -2.21 10.37 -6.48
N GLU A 64 -3.05 11.26 -5.94
CA GLU A 64 -4.47 11.33 -6.29
C GLU A 64 -4.67 11.65 -7.78
N GLY A 65 -3.90 12.59 -8.31
CA GLY A 65 -3.94 12.96 -9.73
C GLY A 65 -3.54 11.79 -10.64
N LEU A 66 -2.46 11.07 -10.34
CA LEU A 66 -2.07 9.88 -11.11
C LEU A 66 -3.12 8.76 -11.03
N ALA A 67 -3.72 8.54 -9.86
CA ALA A 67 -4.83 7.59 -9.71
C ALA A 67 -6.03 8.00 -10.56
N ARG A 68 -6.42 9.27 -10.53
CA ARG A 68 -7.58 9.80 -11.24
C ARG A 68 -7.40 9.80 -12.75
N TYR A 69 -6.26 10.26 -13.26
CA TYR A 69 -6.02 10.46 -14.68
C TYR A 69 -5.29 9.32 -15.37
N GLY A 70 -4.52 8.52 -14.63
CA GLY A 70 -3.72 7.41 -15.13
C GLY A 70 -4.24 6.04 -14.73
N GLY A 71 -4.43 5.85 -13.44
CA GLY A 71 -4.87 4.57 -12.84
C GLY A 71 -4.02 4.11 -11.67
N SER A 72 -4.43 3.02 -11.03
CA SER A 72 -3.79 2.43 -9.85
C SER A 72 -2.28 2.21 -9.99
N PRO A 73 -1.76 1.62 -11.09
CA PRO A 73 -0.35 1.33 -11.21
C PRO A 73 0.52 2.58 -11.01
N PHE A 74 0.19 3.66 -11.71
CA PHE A 74 1.05 4.86 -11.76
C PHE A 74 1.06 5.64 -10.44
N ALA A 75 -0.06 5.67 -9.72
CA ALA A 75 -0.12 6.24 -8.38
C ALA A 75 0.70 5.41 -7.37
N LYS A 76 0.61 4.08 -7.45
CA LYS A 76 1.33 3.19 -6.54
C LYS A 76 2.82 3.08 -6.86
N LEU A 77 3.24 3.28 -8.11
CA LEU A 77 4.66 3.39 -8.46
C LEU A 77 5.35 4.55 -7.73
N VAL A 78 4.65 5.68 -7.51
CA VAL A 78 5.18 6.80 -6.72
C VAL A 78 5.53 6.36 -5.30
N LEU A 79 4.68 5.54 -4.69
CA LEU A 79 4.84 5.02 -3.33
C LEU A 79 5.80 3.84 -3.23
N GLN A 80 6.15 3.20 -4.35
CA GLN A 80 6.92 1.96 -4.32
C GLN A 80 8.25 2.08 -3.56
N PRO A 81 9.09 3.13 -3.74
CA PRO A 81 10.30 3.27 -2.94
C PRO A 81 10.03 3.58 -1.47
N GLU A 82 8.87 4.16 -1.13
CA GLU A 82 8.49 4.44 0.26
C GLU A 82 8.22 3.14 1.03
N PHE A 83 7.66 2.12 0.37
CA PHE A 83 7.53 0.78 0.93
C PHE A 83 8.88 0.10 1.23
N CYS A 84 9.97 0.72 0.82
CA CYS A 84 11.34 0.28 1.01
C CYS A 84 12.19 1.29 1.81
N VAL A 85 11.58 2.26 2.48
CA VAL A 85 12.29 3.35 3.20
C VAL A 85 13.21 2.80 4.30
N LEU A 86 12.96 1.59 4.79
CA LEU A 86 13.84 0.88 5.72
C LEU A 86 15.29 0.78 5.20
N LEU A 87 15.49 0.80 3.87
CA LEU A 87 16.83 0.82 3.28
C LEU A 87 17.67 2.03 3.71
N GLN A 88 17.06 3.09 4.23
CA GLN A 88 17.82 4.22 4.80
C GLN A 88 18.58 3.83 6.09
N GLU A 89 18.13 2.80 6.79
CA GLU A 89 18.77 2.23 7.97
C GLU A 89 19.85 1.18 7.64
N ALA A 90 20.06 0.89 6.35
CA ALA A 90 21.12 -0.01 5.90
C ALA A 90 22.51 0.62 5.99
N THR A 91 23.55 -0.20 5.91
CA THR A 91 24.94 0.27 5.82
C THR A 91 25.13 1.21 4.61
N ILE A 92 26.15 2.07 4.68
CA ILE A 92 26.40 3.05 3.61
C ILE A 92 26.58 2.35 2.23
N PRO A 93 27.42 1.29 2.10
CA PRO A 93 27.57 0.61 0.81
C PRO A 93 26.24 0.05 0.27
N VAL A 94 25.46 -0.63 1.10
CA VAL A 94 24.17 -1.20 0.70
C VAL A 94 23.19 -0.10 0.29
N ARG A 95 23.13 0.98 1.05
CA ARG A 95 22.26 2.13 0.73
C ARG A 95 22.65 2.80 -0.59
N GLU A 96 23.92 3.04 -0.86
CA GLU A 96 24.38 3.64 -2.11
C GLU A 96 24.08 2.73 -3.32
N GLN A 97 24.23 1.42 -3.15
CA GLN A 97 23.99 0.44 -4.20
C GLN A 97 22.51 0.28 -4.54
N TRP A 98 21.58 0.40 -3.53
CA TRP A 98 20.18 0.01 -3.71
C TRP A 98 19.20 1.17 -3.58
N TRP A 99 19.38 2.06 -2.60
CA TRP A 99 18.42 3.13 -2.34
C TRP A 99 18.40 4.20 -3.42
N ARG A 100 19.57 4.68 -3.85
CA ARG A 100 19.62 5.72 -4.89
C ARG A 100 19.13 5.25 -6.25
N PRO A 101 19.52 4.06 -6.78
CA PRO A 101 18.97 3.54 -8.02
C PRO A 101 17.45 3.29 -7.94
N LEU A 102 16.94 2.88 -6.77
CA LEU A 102 15.51 2.71 -6.53
C LEU A 102 14.75 4.03 -6.74
N LEU A 103 15.22 5.13 -6.14
CA LEU A 103 14.60 6.46 -6.29
C LEU A 103 14.65 6.99 -7.74
N ARG A 104 15.60 6.53 -8.54
CA ARG A 104 15.71 6.89 -9.95
C ARG A 104 14.91 5.98 -10.88
N GLY A 105 14.21 4.98 -10.34
CA GLY A 105 13.47 4.00 -11.14
C GLY A 105 14.34 3.06 -11.96
N GLU A 106 15.60 2.89 -11.58
CA GLU A 106 16.58 2.03 -12.29
C GLU A 106 16.46 0.57 -11.85
N ILE A 107 16.05 0.35 -10.61
CA ILE A 107 15.83 -0.97 -10.01
C ILE A 107 14.50 -1.03 -9.27
N LEU A 108 14.04 -2.24 -9.00
CA LEU A 108 12.86 -2.53 -8.21
C LEU A 108 13.25 -3.38 -6.99
N VAL A 109 12.86 -2.93 -5.79
CA VAL A 109 13.05 -3.66 -4.54
C VAL A 109 11.68 -4.06 -3.99
N GLY A 110 11.48 -5.34 -3.71
CA GLY A 110 10.27 -5.85 -3.06
C GLY A 110 10.29 -5.64 -1.55
N ASN A 111 9.11 -5.71 -0.91
CA ASN A 111 9.00 -5.72 0.56
C ASN A 111 8.28 -7.01 0.97
N HIS A 112 9.05 -8.03 1.38
CA HIS A 112 8.59 -9.39 1.63
C HIS A 112 8.33 -9.61 3.13
N VAL A 113 7.15 -9.20 3.59
CA VAL A 113 6.75 -9.22 5.01
C VAL A 113 5.96 -10.47 5.35
N SER A 114 4.82 -10.65 4.68
CA SER A 114 3.80 -11.67 5.01
C SER A 114 4.25 -13.09 4.70
N GLU A 115 3.69 -14.05 5.44
CA GLU A 115 3.87 -15.49 5.28
C GLU A 115 2.50 -16.18 5.12
N PRO A 116 2.42 -17.43 4.67
CA PRO A 116 1.14 -18.14 4.54
C PRO A 116 0.29 -18.10 5.82
N GLU A 117 0.92 -18.15 6.99
CA GLU A 117 0.24 -18.17 8.29
C GLU A 117 0.39 -16.87 9.09
N ALA A 118 1.11 -15.86 8.57
CA ALA A 118 1.38 -14.60 9.27
C ALA A 118 1.19 -13.39 8.35
N GLY A 119 -0.06 -12.94 8.22
CA GLY A 119 -0.42 -11.70 7.51
C GLY A 119 -0.71 -10.56 8.49
N SER A 120 -1.87 -10.54 9.11
CA SER A 120 -2.24 -9.51 10.11
C SER A 120 -1.48 -9.68 11.43
N ASP A 121 -1.19 -10.92 11.84
CA ASP A 121 -0.33 -11.22 12.98
C ASP A 121 1.13 -11.43 12.54
N LEU A 122 1.83 -10.32 12.30
CA LEU A 122 3.25 -10.36 11.94
C LEU A 122 4.14 -10.93 13.05
N GLY A 123 3.67 -10.91 14.30
CA GLY A 123 4.37 -11.53 15.43
C GLY A 123 4.42 -13.06 15.35
N GLY A 124 3.52 -13.67 14.58
CA GLY A 124 3.48 -15.11 14.30
C GLY A 124 4.41 -15.58 13.18
N MET A 125 5.20 -14.71 12.58
CA MET A 125 6.16 -15.02 11.50
C MET A 125 7.10 -16.16 11.88
N ARG A 126 7.34 -17.10 10.96
CA ARG A 126 8.13 -18.33 11.16
C ARG A 126 9.43 -18.39 10.36
N MET A 127 9.56 -17.63 9.26
CA MET A 127 10.81 -17.56 8.51
C MET A 127 11.98 -17.24 9.43
N THR A 128 13.08 -17.99 9.33
CA THR A 128 14.23 -17.88 10.22
C THR A 128 15.43 -17.22 9.53
N ALA A 129 16.25 -16.56 10.35
CA ALA A 129 17.57 -16.06 10.01
C ALA A 129 18.58 -16.59 11.03
N HIS A 130 19.34 -17.61 10.62
CA HIS A 130 20.41 -18.18 11.43
C HIS A 130 21.70 -17.40 11.23
N ARG A 131 22.27 -16.88 12.31
CA ARG A 131 23.56 -16.21 12.31
C ARG A 131 24.68 -17.24 12.40
N GLU A 132 25.60 -17.24 11.43
CA GLU A 132 26.78 -18.10 11.38
C GLU A 132 28.06 -17.25 11.32
N GLY A 133 29.17 -17.80 11.81
CA GLY A 133 30.46 -17.13 11.83
C GLY A 133 30.65 -16.15 12.99
N THR A 134 31.82 -15.51 13.04
CA THR A 134 32.22 -14.55 14.06
C THR A 134 33.03 -13.40 13.46
N GLY A 135 33.01 -12.24 14.10
CA GLY A 135 33.78 -11.08 13.66
C GLY A 135 33.31 -10.57 12.27
N ALA A 136 34.25 -10.40 11.36
CA ALA A 136 33.95 -9.89 10.01
C ALA A 136 33.34 -10.94 9.04
N ASP A 137 33.37 -12.22 9.41
CA ASP A 137 32.88 -13.32 8.58
C ASP A 137 31.46 -13.75 8.94
N VAL A 138 30.67 -12.85 9.54
CA VAL A 138 29.28 -13.14 9.91
C VAL A 138 28.42 -13.21 8.65
N THR A 139 27.63 -14.28 8.58
CA THR A 139 26.66 -14.55 7.52
C THR A 139 25.32 -14.91 8.15
N TYR A 140 24.22 -14.51 7.55
CA TYR A 140 22.89 -14.99 7.88
C TYR A 140 22.41 -16.00 6.86
N VAL A 141 21.83 -17.10 7.32
CA VAL A 141 21.20 -18.13 6.49
C VAL A 141 19.69 -17.99 6.66
N LEU A 142 19.00 -17.71 5.57
CA LEU A 142 17.56 -17.48 5.55
C LEU A 142 16.82 -18.72 5.08
N ASP A 143 15.83 -19.17 5.87
CA ASP A 143 14.98 -20.30 5.55
C ASP A 143 13.51 -19.95 5.84
N GLY A 144 12.63 -20.16 4.84
CA GLY A 144 11.20 -19.95 4.98
C GLY A 144 10.51 -19.51 3.71
N ILE A 145 9.25 -19.05 3.87
CA ILE A 145 8.38 -18.71 2.75
C ILE A 145 7.76 -17.32 3.01
N LYS A 146 7.84 -16.46 2.00
CA LYS A 146 7.09 -15.21 1.95
C LYS A 146 5.96 -15.32 0.96
N SER A 147 4.76 -14.87 1.35
CA SER A 147 3.52 -15.14 0.62
C SER A 147 2.70 -13.88 0.42
N GLY A 148 2.08 -13.75 -0.77
CA GLY A 148 1.31 -12.56 -1.14
C GLY A 148 2.15 -11.31 -1.33
N VAL A 149 3.44 -11.47 -1.63
CA VAL A 149 4.38 -10.37 -1.79
C VAL A 149 4.28 -9.75 -3.18
N ALA A 150 4.30 -8.42 -3.25
CA ALA A 150 4.30 -7.71 -4.51
C ALA A 150 5.65 -7.86 -5.23
N PHE A 151 5.60 -7.85 -6.56
CA PHE A 151 6.77 -7.92 -7.44
C PHE A 151 7.60 -9.18 -7.27
N ALA A 152 6.98 -10.28 -6.87
CA ALA A 152 7.65 -11.57 -6.75
C ALA A 152 8.39 -11.97 -8.03
N ALA A 153 7.84 -11.62 -9.21
CA ALA A 153 8.44 -11.89 -10.50
C ALA A 153 9.59 -10.94 -10.87
N ASP A 154 9.51 -9.66 -10.50
CA ASP A 154 10.26 -8.58 -11.16
C ASP A 154 11.33 -7.93 -10.29
N ALA A 155 11.22 -8.03 -8.96
CA ALA A 155 12.16 -7.40 -8.05
C ALA A 155 13.58 -7.96 -8.19
N GLN A 156 14.59 -7.06 -8.29
CA GLN A 156 15.99 -7.41 -8.29
C GLN A 156 16.53 -7.69 -6.89
N ALA A 157 15.94 -7.07 -5.87
CA ALA A 157 16.20 -7.37 -4.46
C ALA A 157 14.90 -7.27 -3.67
N ALA A 158 14.89 -7.77 -2.43
CA ALA A 158 13.77 -7.59 -1.52
C ALA A 158 14.25 -7.31 -0.10
N ILE A 159 13.49 -6.50 0.63
CA ILE A 159 13.58 -6.42 2.08
C ILE A 159 12.81 -7.62 2.64
N VAL A 160 13.53 -8.54 3.26
CA VAL A 160 12.98 -9.79 3.78
C VAL A 160 13.01 -9.78 5.30
N TYR A 161 11.87 -10.03 5.93
CA TYR A 161 11.75 -10.09 7.39
C TYR A 161 11.86 -11.53 7.86
N ALA A 162 12.79 -11.78 8.78
CA ALA A 162 13.01 -13.11 9.32
C ALA A 162 13.35 -13.05 10.82
N ARG A 163 13.05 -14.14 11.50
CA ARG A 163 13.17 -14.28 12.96
C ARG A 163 14.48 -14.94 13.36
N ALA A 164 15.13 -14.41 14.39
CA ALA A 164 16.22 -15.14 15.04
C ALA A 164 15.67 -16.41 15.72
N PRO A 165 16.35 -17.57 15.60
CA PRO A 165 15.91 -18.81 16.20
C PRO A 165 15.67 -18.70 17.71
N GLY A 166 14.65 -19.40 18.22
CA GLY A 166 14.29 -19.41 19.64
C GLY A 166 13.57 -18.15 20.14
N THR A 167 13.32 -17.15 19.28
CA THR A 167 12.54 -15.95 19.63
C THR A 167 11.05 -16.11 19.29
N SER A 168 10.18 -15.28 19.89
CA SER A 168 8.74 -15.29 19.67
C SER A 168 8.13 -13.88 19.74
N GLY A 169 6.91 -13.72 19.22
CA GLY A 169 6.20 -12.45 19.21
C GLY A 169 6.87 -11.42 18.28
N SER A 170 6.76 -10.14 18.60
CA SER A 170 7.31 -9.07 17.77
C SER A 170 8.80 -8.82 17.92
N ARG A 171 9.44 -9.43 18.92
CA ARG A 171 10.88 -9.32 19.15
C ARG A 171 11.64 -10.37 18.35
N GLY A 172 12.91 -10.08 18.03
CA GLY A 172 13.80 -11.00 17.33
C GLY A 172 13.52 -11.11 15.82
N ILE A 173 12.68 -10.25 15.25
CA ILE A 173 12.48 -10.15 13.80
C ILE A 173 13.39 -9.04 13.28
N SER A 174 14.29 -9.40 12.38
CA SER A 174 15.20 -8.51 11.67
C SER A 174 14.78 -8.36 10.20
N ALA A 175 15.22 -7.29 9.57
CA ALA A 175 15.06 -7.09 8.14
C ALA A 175 16.39 -7.22 7.42
N PHE A 176 16.36 -7.80 6.23
CA PHE A 176 17.55 -8.08 5.42
C PHE A 176 17.30 -7.67 3.97
N LEU A 177 18.25 -6.99 3.35
CA LEU A 177 18.23 -6.81 1.91
C LEU A 177 18.78 -8.07 1.24
N VAL A 178 17.96 -8.71 0.44
CA VAL A 178 18.28 -9.97 -0.22
C VAL A 178 18.20 -9.80 -1.75
N PRO A 179 19.33 -9.80 -2.47
CA PRO A 179 19.33 -9.92 -3.91
C PRO A 179 18.56 -11.16 -4.35
N GLN A 180 17.70 -11.01 -5.35
CA GLN A 180 16.73 -12.05 -5.70
C GLN A 180 17.24 -13.04 -6.75
N ASP A 181 18.48 -12.96 -7.14
CA ASP A 181 19.21 -13.89 -8.01
C ASP A 181 20.09 -14.89 -7.24
N LEU A 182 20.09 -14.82 -5.90
CA LEU A 182 20.88 -15.75 -5.06
C LEU A 182 20.39 -17.18 -5.15
N PRO A 183 21.30 -18.17 -5.06
CA PRO A 183 20.93 -19.59 -4.98
C PRO A 183 19.99 -19.86 -3.81
N GLY A 184 19.03 -20.78 -3.99
CA GLY A 184 18.06 -21.14 -2.96
C GLY A 184 16.78 -20.30 -2.99
N ILE A 185 16.64 -19.32 -3.91
CA ILE A 185 15.42 -18.54 -4.07
C ILE A 185 14.57 -19.13 -5.18
N ARG A 186 13.29 -19.43 -4.86
CA ARG A 186 12.28 -19.87 -5.83
C ARG A 186 11.06 -18.98 -5.75
N ARG A 187 10.46 -18.66 -6.90
CA ARG A 187 9.35 -17.74 -7.03
C ARG A 187 8.17 -18.41 -7.73
N GLU A 188 6.98 -18.19 -7.21
CA GLU A 188 5.71 -18.57 -7.82
C GLU A 188 4.84 -17.34 -7.96
N VAL A 189 4.35 -17.04 -9.16
CA VAL A 189 3.53 -15.87 -9.45
C VAL A 189 2.07 -16.26 -9.48
N TRP A 190 1.23 -15.48 -8.80
CA TRP A 190 -0.20 -15.73 -8.72
C TRP A 190 -0.98 -14.98 -9.80
N GLN A 191 -2.17 -15.50 -10.11
CA GLN A 191 -3.16 -14.79 -10.93
C GLN A 191 -4.13 -14.06 -10.00
N ASP A 192 -3.88 -12.78 -9.80
CA ASP A 192 -4.69 -11.96 -8.92
C ASP A 192 -5.99 -11.46 -9.57
N HIS A 193 -6.98 -11.14 -8.74
CA HIS A 193 -8.25 -10.57 -9.15
C HIS A 193 -8.09 -9.16 -9.74
N GLY A 194 -7.29 -8.30 -9.10
CA GLY A 194 -6.93 -6.94 -9.51
C GLY A 194 -5.45 -6.66 -9.24
N GLU A 195 -4.97 -5.49 -9.64
CA GLU A 195 -3.56 -5.08 -9.51
C GLU A 195 -2.58 -6.11 -10.09
N ARG A 196 -2.97 -6.75 -11.18
CA ARG A 196 -2.25 -7.86 -11.81
C ARG A 196 -0.85 -7.49 -12.25
N TRP A 197 -0.62 -6.20 -12.55
CA TRP A 197 0.69 -5.63 -12.90
C TRP A 197 1.75 -5.80 -11.78
N MET A 198 1.32 -5.96 -10.52
CA MET A 198 2.24 -6.19 -9.40
C MET A 198 2.86 -7.59 -9.42
N ARG A 199 2.32 -8.52 -10.22
CA ARG A 199 2.79 -9.90 -10.35
C ARG A 199 3.19 -10.48 -8.99
N ARG A 200 2.21 -10.45 -8.06
CA ARG A 200 2.38 -10.95 -6.70
C ARG A 200 2.54 -12.45 -6.68
N GLY A 201 3.05 -12.96 -5.57
CA GLY A 201 3.23 -14.38 -5.46
C GLY A 201 3.83 -14.85 -4.15
N GLU A 202 4.39 -16.03 -4.20
CA GLU A 202 5.14 -16.65 -3.13
C GLU A 202 6.63 -16.68 -3.49
N VAL A 203 7.48 -16.46 -2.49
CA VAL A 203 8.94 -16.57 -2.63
C VAL A 203 9.46 -17.47 -1.50
N ARG A 204 10.12 -18.55 -1.89
CA ARG A 204 10.79 -19.50 -0.99
C ARG A 204 12.26 -19.17 -0.90
N TYR A 205 12.78 -19.23 0.31
CA TYR A 205 14.17 -19.06 0.65
C TYR A 205 14.65 -20.35 1.31
N GLU A 206 15.59 -21.06 0.68
CA GLU A 206 16.09 -22.36 1.11
C GLU A 206 17.61 -22.25 1.29
N GLY A 207 18.07 -22.05 2.52
CA GLY A 207 19.49 -21.89 2.86
C GLY A 207 20.15 -20.67 2.20
N VAL A 208 19.41 -19.57 1.99
CA VAL A 208 19.92 -18.38 1.30
C VAL A 208 20.89 -17.64 2.19
N ARG A 209 22.15 -17.50 1.75
CA ARG A 209 23.25 -16.89 2.50
C ARG A 209 23.44 -15.43 2.12
N ILE A 210 23.46 -14.57 3.13
CA ILE A 210 23.68 -13.12 2.99
C ILE A 210 24.69 -12.63 4.02
N PRO A 211 25.55 -11.66 3.67
CA PRO A 211 26.52 -11.10 4.60
C PRO A 211 25.84 -10.20 5.65
N GLU A 212 26.53 -9.97 6.77
CA GLU A 212 25.98 -9.19 7.92
C GLU A 212 25.61 -7.76 7.55
N ASP A 213 26.34 -7.11 6.66
CA ASP A 213 26.10 -5.74 6.23
C ASP A 213 24.79 -5.57 5.42
N HIS A 214 24.19 -6.66 4.95
CA HIS A 214 22.85 -6.69 4.35
C HIS A 214 21.72 -6.67 5.38
N ARG A 215 22.01 -6.80 6.70
CA ARG A 215 21.01 -6.59 7.74
C ARG A 215 20.67 -5.11 7.85
N ILE A 216 19.38 -4.80 7.82
CA ILE A 216 18.86 -3.43 7.85
C ILE A 216 18.49 -3.07 9.29
N GLY A 217 19.10 -2.02 9.83
CA GLY A 217 18.84 -1.52 11.17
C GLY A 217 19.30 -2.48 12.30
N PRO A 218 18.89 -2.21 13.56
CA PRO A 218 19.24 -3.03 14.71
C PRO A 218 18.60 -4.42 14.64
N GLU A 219 19.31 -5.43 15.12
CA GLU A 219 18.82 -6.81 15.20
C GLU A 219 17.57 -6.90 16.08
N GLY A 220 16.55 -7.61 15.59
CA GLY A 220 15.28 -7.84 16.29
C GLY A 220 14.28 -6.67 16.29
N GLU A 221 14.60 -5.54 15.67
CA GLU A 221 13.81 -4.30 15.73
C GLU A 221 13.00 -4.01 14.46
N ALA A 222 13.02 -4.89 13.45
CA ALA A 222 12.44 -4.61 12.14
C ALA A 222 10.94 -4.31 12.18
N LEU A 223 10.15 -4.99 13.03
CA LEU A 223 8.72 -4.70 13.12
C LEU A 223 8.40 -3.34 13.77
N ARG A 224 9.28 -2.84 14.62
CA ARG A 224 9.14 -1.49 15.18
C ARG A 224 9.34 -0.43 14.08
N LEU A 225 10.38 -0.61 13.28
CA LEU A 225 10.68 0.26 12.14
C LEU A 225 9.55 0.22 11.11
N LEU A 226 9.12 -0.97 10.70
CA LEU A 226 8.01 -1.14 9.75
C LEU A 226 6.70 -0.42 10.18
N ARG A 227 6.36 -0.47 11.48
CA ARG A 227 5.14 0.21 11.98
C ARG A 227 5.19 1.72 11.80
N ALA A 228 6.36 2.34 11.94
CA ALA A 228 6.52 3.78 11.75
C ALA A 228 6.22 4.19 10.29
N GLU A 229 6.63 3.35 9.34
CA GLU A 229 6.42 3.58 7.90
C GLU A 229 4.97 3.41 7.49
N LEU A 230 4.29 2.38 8.00
CA LEU A 230 2.91 2.06 7.65
C LEU A 230 1.92 3.23 7.84
N THR A 231 2.22 4.18 8.72
CA THR A 231 1.35 5.34 8.97
C THR A 231 1.26 6.25 7.77
N HIS A 232 2.40 6.60 7.18
CA HIS A 232 2.47 7.42 5.97
C HIS A 232 1.85 6.69 4.76
N GLU A 233 2.27 5.45 4.54
CA GLU A 233 1.78 4.62 3.44
C GLU A 233 0.25 4.47 3.44
N ARG A 234 -0.33 4.20 4.59
CA ARG A 234 -1.79 4.09 4.75
C ARG A 234 -2.51 5.37 4.36
N LEU A 235 -1.96 6.51 4.77
CA LEU A 235 -2.54 7.80 4.44
C LEU A 235 -2.47 8.08 2.94
N MET A 236 -1.33 7.83 2.30
CA MET A 236 -1.17 8.04 0.86
C MET A 236 -2.04 7.07 0.03
N LEU A 237 -2.20 5.83 0.47
CA LEU A 237 -3.12 4.88 -0.16
C LEU A 237 -4.58 5.34 -0.11
N ALA A 238 -4.99 6.13 0.90
CA ALA A 238 -6.33 6.72 0.90
C ALA A 238 -6.54 7.62 -0.32
N PHE A 239 -5.56 8.45 -0.68
CA PHE A 239 -5.64 9.31 -1.87
C PHE A 239 -5.62 8.51 -3.18
N VAL A 240 -4.91 7.37 -3.24
CA VAL A 240 -5.00 6.46 -4.40
C VAL A 240 -6.44 6.00 -4.61
N TYR A 241 -7.10 5.49 -3.57
CA TYR A 241 -8.47 4.95 -3.70
C TYR A 241 -9.49 6.04 -4.00
N LEU A 242 -9.36 7.21 -3.37
CA LEU A 242 -10.21 8.37 -3.64
C LEU A 242 -10.04 8.90 -5.07
N GLY A 243 -8.82 8.93 -5.59
CA GLY A 243 -8.54 9.32 -6.97
C GLY A 243 -9.18 8.38 -8.00
N LEU A 244 -9.06 7.06 -7.79
CA LEU A 244 -9.70 6.04 -8.65
C LEU A 244 -11.23 6.15 -8.64
N ALA A 245 -11.82 6.33 -7.46
CA ALA A 245 -13.27 6.52 -7.31
C ALA A 245 -13.73 7.78 -8.02
N ARG A 246 -13.01 8.89 -7.85
CA ARG A 246 -13.31 10.18 -8.48
C ARG A 246 -13.30 10.08 -10.00
N ALA A 247 -12.33 9.37 -10.58
CA ALA A 247 -12.28 9.14 -12.03
C ALA A 247 -13.55 8.46 -12.54
N SER A 248 -14.00 7.40 -11.88
CA SER A 248 -15.21 6.69 -12.26
C SER A 248 -16.48 7.52 -12.07
N TRP A 249 -16.53 8.31 -10.98
CA TRP A 249 -17.67 9.19 -10.74
C TRP A 249 -17.79 10.30 -11.79
N ASP A 250 -16.69 10.97 -12.14
CA ASP A 250 -16.66 12.02 -13.18
C ASP A 250 -17.15 11.47 -14.52
N GLU A 251 -16.66 10.30 -14.94
CA GLU A 251 -17.07 9.62 -16.17
C GLU A 251 -18.53 9.20 -16.13
N THR A 252 -19.02 8.72 -14.99
CA THR A 252 -20.41 8.28 -14.83
C THR A 252 -21.37 9.46 -14.88
N VAL A 253 -21.05 10.58 -14.25
CA VAL A 253 -21.85 11.79 -14.31
C VAL A 253 -22.01 12.27 -15.76
N GLU A 254 -20.94 12.26 -16.54
CA GLU A 254 -20.99 12.63 -17.95
C GLU A 254 -21.81 11.63 -18.76
N TYR A 255 -21.65 10.35 -18.53
CA TYR A 255 -22.42 9.30 -19.19
C TYR A 255 -23.91 9.43 -18.94
N VAL A 256 -24.37 9.56 -17.69
CA VAL A 256 -25.81 9.59 -17.36
C VAL A 256 -26.52 10.86 -17.84
N ARG A 257 -25.77 11.95 -18.08
CA ARG A 257 -26.30 13.18 -18.71
C ARG A 257 -26.68 12.97 -20.17
N HIS A 258 -25.93 12.14 -20.89
CA HIS A 258 -26.09 11.94 -22.34
C HIS A 258 -26.80 10.65 -22.69
N ARG A 259 -26.66 9.58 -21.91
CA ARG A 259 -27.33 8.31 -22.13
C ARG A 259 -28.83 8.47 -22.00
N ARG A 260 -29.59 8.07 -23.04
CA ARG A 260 -31.04 8.11 -23.03
C ARG A 260 -31.64 6.73 -22.82
N VAL A 261 -32.68 6.67 -21.97
CA VAL A 261 -33.48 5.49 -21.66
C VAL A 261 -34.92 5.93 -21.51
N PHE A 262 -35.85 5.23 -22.15
CA PHE A 262 -37.28 5.62 -22.20
C PHE A 262 -37.49 7.09 -22.60
N GLY A 263 -36.73 7.55 -23.61
CA GLY A 263 -36.86 8.90 -24.19
C GLY A 263 -36.24 10.06 -23.40
N ARG A 264 -35.66 9.84 -22.21
CA ARG A 264 -35.08 10.88 -21.38
C ARG A 264 -33.65 10.51 -20.89
N PRO A 265 -32.83 11.48 -20.42
CA PRO A 265 -31.50 11.18 -19.88
C PRO A 265 -31.56 10.19 -18.73
N LEU A 266 -30.58 9.27 -18.66
CA LEU A 266 -30.49 8.27 -17.58
C LEU A 266 -30.40 8.92 -16.20
N GLY A 267 -29.67 10.03 -16.08
CA GLY A 267 -29.56 10.81 -14.83
C GLY A 267 -30.86 11.49 -14.36
N SER A 268 -31.94 11.47 -15.19
CA SER A 268 -33.26 11.98 -14.76
C SER A 268 -34.08 10.98 -13.92
N PHE A 269 -33.56 9.76 -13.75
CA PHE A 269 -34.17 8.74 -12.87
C PHE A 269 -33.56 8.83 -11.48
N GLU A 270 -34.38 8.99 -10.46
CA GLU A 270 -33.96 9.15 -9.06
C GLU A 270 -33.13 7.95 -8.56
N ALA A 271 -33.50 6.74 -9.00
CA ALA A 271 -32.75 5.51 -8.69
C ALA A 271 -31.29 5.53 -9.22
N VAL A 272 -30.96 6.45 -10.15
CA VAL A 272 -29.60 6.65 -10.69
C VAL A 272 -28.97 7.89 -10.12
N SER A 273 -29.71 9.00 -10.05
CA SER A 273 -29.14 10.29 -9.62
C SER A 273 -28.89 10.36 -8.10
N PHE A 274 -29.74 9.75 -7.27
CA PHE A 274 -29.59 9.81 -5.82
C PHE A 274 -28.30 9.10 -5.35
N PRO A 275 -28.00 7.85 -5.77
CA PRO A 275 -26.72 7.23 -5.43
C PRO A 275 -25.50 8.08 -5.82
N LEU A 276 -25.52 8.74 -7.00
CA LEU A 276 -24.40 9.58 -7.44
C LEU A 276 -24.17 10.80 -6.53
N VAL A 277 -25.26 11.40 -6.01
CA VAL A 277 -25.17 12.53 -5.05
C VAL A 277 -24.67 12.05 -3.69
N GLU A 278 -25.20 10.93 -3.20
CA GLU A 278 -24.77 10.32 -1.94
C GLU A 278 -23.29 9.92 -1.99
N ASP A 279 -22.85 9.31 -3.10
CA ASP A 279 -21.46 8.92 -3.31
C ASP A 279 -20.54 10.14 -3.32
N ARG A 280 -20.94 11.22 -3.98
CA ARG A 280 -20.18 12.48 -3.96
C ARG A 280 -20.03 13.03 -2.54
N THR A 281 -21.12 13.02 -1.78
CA THR A 281 -21.11 13.49 -0.39
C THR A 281 -20.19 12.65 0.49
N ARG A 282 -20.28 11.32 0.39
CA ARG A 282 -19.40 10.39 1.12
C ARG A 282 -17.94 10.52 0.70
N TRP A 283 -17.70 10.68 -0.59
CA TRP A 283 -16.35 10.89 -1.13
C TRP A 283 -15.73 12.18 -0.57
N GLU A 284 -16.46 13.30 -0.59
CA GLU A 284 -15.99 14.57 -0.04
C GLU A 284 -15.70 14.47 1.47
N ALA A 285 -16.56 13.81 2.23
CA ALA A 285 -16.33 13.60 3.65
C ALA A 285 -15.06 12.76 3.91
N ALA A 286 -14.85 11.68 3.15
CA ALA A 286 -13.67 10.84 3.25
C ALA A 286 -12.39 11.60 2.84
N HIS A 287 -12.46 12.39 1.77
CA HIS A 287 -11.34 13.21 1.30
C HIS A 287 -10.95 14.29 2.31
N LEU A 288 -11.92 15.03 2.84
CA LEU A 288 -11.69 16.04 3.89
C LEU A 288 -11.09 15.41 5.16
N TYR A 289 -11.53 14.19 5.52
CA TYR A 289 -10.94 13.48 6.64
C TYR A 289 -9.47 13.10 6.38
N ALA A 290 -9.16 12.55 5.20
CA ALA A 290 -7.79 12.22 4.82
C ALA A 290 -6.88 13.47 4.82
N GLU A 291 -7.38 14.59 4.27
CA GLU A 291 -6.70 15.88 4.29
C GLU A 291 -6.45 16.40 5.72
N ALA A 292 -7.42 16.30 6.60
CA ALA A 292 -7.25 16.70 8.01
C ALA A 292 -6.21 15.83 8.73
N VAL A 293 -6.11 14.53 8.39
CA VAL A 293 -5.07 13.64 8.92
C VAL A 293 -3.70 14.02 8.35
N ARG A 294 -3.63 14.29 7.04
CA ARG A 294 -2.41 14.75 6.37
C ARG A 294 -1.85 16.03 7.00
N GLN A 295 -2.70 17.03 7.24
CA GLN A 295 -2.28 18.28 7.87
C GLN A 295 -1.74 18.06 9.29
N ARG A 296 -2.34 17.14 10.05
CA ARG A 296 -1.81 16.77 11.38
C ARG A 296 -0.45 16.08 11.29
N LEU A 297 -0.28 15.20 10.31
CA LEU A 297 1.01 14.53 10.07
C LEU A 297 2.08 15.55 9.65
N ASP A 298 1.75 16.52 8.81
CA ASP A 298 2.64 17.59 8.35
C ASP A 298 3.10 18.49 9.53
N GLN A 299 2.26 18.62 10.56
CA GLN A 299 2.58 19.31 11.81
C GLN A 299 3.39 18.43 12.80
N GLY A 300 3.80 17.25 12.41
CA GLY A 300 4.54 16.31 13.28
C GLY A 300 3.68 15.67 14.40
N ARG A 301 2.35 15.74 14.31
CA ARG A 301 1.44 15.17 15.30
C ARG A 301 1.27 13.67 15.07
N PRO A 302 1.15 12.85 16.13
CA PRO A 302 0.88 11.42 15.98
C PRO A 302 -0.49 11.20 15.33
N VAL A 303 -0.53 10.36 14.29
CA VAL A 303 -1.75 10.07 13.49
C VAL A 303 -1.91 8.59 13.14
N GLU A 304 -1.29 7.67 13.85
CA GLU A 304 -1.30 6.23 13.52
C GLU A 304 -2.72 5.68 13.33
N ALA A 305 -3.59 5.88 14.33
CA ALA A 305 -4.97 5.42 14.25
C ALA A 305 -5.78 6.24 13.22
N SER A 306 -5.56 7.56 13.15
CA SER A 306 -6.27 8.40 12.18
C SER A 306 -5.90 8.05 10.74
N ALA A 307 -4.65 7.72 10.45
CA ALA A 307 -4.21 7.25 9.12
C ALA A 307 -4.83 5.87 8.78
N ALA A 308 -4.90 4.96 9.75
CA ALA A 308 -5.58 3.69 9.59
C ALA A 308 -7.07 3.87 9.29
N MET A 309 -7.76 4.78 10.00
CA MET A 309 -9.16 5.13 9.75
C MET A 309 -9.34 5.81 8.38
N ALA A 310 -8.44 6.71 7.97
CA ALA A 310 -8.50 7.36 6.68
C ALA A 310 -8.40 6.36 5.52
N LYS A 311 -7.43 5.44 5.58
CA LYS A 311 -7.28 4.38 4.57
C LYS A 311 -8.51 3.47 4.50
N TRP A 312 -9.02 3.03 5.66
CA TRP A 312 -10.20 2.19 5.72
C TRP A 312 -11.43 2.91 5.15
N LEU A 313 -11.72 4.13 5.60
CA LEU A 313 -12.85 4.93 5.14
C LEU A 313 -12.78 5.21 3.63
N ALA A 314 -11.62 5.61 3.13
CA ALA A 314 -11.40 5.87 1.71
C ALA A 314 -11.66 4.62 0.84
N CYS A 315 -11.17 3.46 1.28
CA CYS A 315 -11.36 2.20 0.55
C CYS A 315 -12.84 1.79 0.51
N GLU A 316 -13.56 1.84 1.64
CA GLU A 316 -14.99 1.49 1.69
C GLU A 316 -15.83 2.47 0.83
N THR A 317 -15.55 3.77 0.95
CA THR A 317 -16.22 4.80 0.15
C THR A 317 -15.97 4.59 -1.35
N ALA A 318 -14.72 4.32 -1.73
CA ALA A 318 -14.36 4.08 -3.12
C ALA A 318 -15.04 2.84 -3.70
N LEU A 319 -15.10 1.73 -2.95
CA LEU A 319 -15.75 0.50 -3.39
C LEU A 319 -17.26 0.70 -3.61
N THR A 320 -17.96 1.36 -2.68
CA THR A 320 -19.40 1.65 -2.82
C THR A 320 -19.66 2.53 -4.05
N LEU A 321 -18.88 3.60 -4.22
CA LEU A 321 -19.00 4.50 -5.36
C LEU A 321 -18.75 3.78 -6.69
N LEU A 322 -17.70 2.95 -6.77
CA LEU A 322 -17.36 2.19 -7.97
C LEU A 322 -18.44 1.16 -8.33
N GLU A 323 -19.07 0.52 -7.35
CA GLU A 323 -20.20 -0.38 -7.56
C GLU A 323 -21.39 0.36 -8.18
N HIS A 324 -21.75 1.53 -7.66
CA HIS A 324 -22.83 2.36 -8.24
C HIS A 324 -22.49 2.84 -9.66
N CYS A 325 -21.23 3.19 -9.92
CA CYS A 325 -20.78 3.52 -11.28
C CYS A 325 -20.95 2.32 -12.23
N LEU A 326 -20.48 1.14 -11.84
CA LEU A 326 -20.65 -0.10 -12.62
C LEU A 326 -22.14 -0.32 -12.93
N GLN A 327 -23.01 -0.21 -11.93
CA GLN A 327 -24.46 -0.38 -12.10
C GLN A 327 -25.05 0.65 -13.05
N ALA A 328 -24.67 1.92 -12.95
CA ALA A 328 -25.17 3.00 -13.82
C ALA A 328 -24.76 2.80 -15.30
N TRP A 329 -23.59 2.23 -15.56
CA TRP A 329 -23.11 1.93 -16.91
C TRP A 329 -23.70 0.63 -17.49
N GLY A 330 -24.35 -0.21 -16.67
CA GLY A 330 -24.97 -1.47 -17.09
C GLY A 330 -23.97 -2.42 -17.76
N GLY A 331 -24.37 -3.08 -18.87
CA GLY A 331 -23.50 -4.03 -19.56
C GLY A 331 -22.16 -3.47 -20.04
N ARG A 332 -22.08 -2.17 -20.36
CA ARG A 332 -20.79 -1.52 -20.69
C ARG A 332 -19.87 -1.43 -19.50
N GLY A 333 -20.39 -1.05 -18.32
CA GLY A 333 -19.60 -0.98 -17.09
C GLY A 333 -19.04 -2.33 -16.67
N TYR A 334 -19.77 -3.41 -16.96
CA TYR A 334 -19.37 -4.79 -16.67
C TYR A 334 -18.36 -5.36 -17.68
N SER A 335 -18.17 -4.69 -18.82
CA SER A 335 -17.25 -5.12 -19.88
C SER A 335 -15.88 -4.48 -19.71
N HIS A 336 -14.86 -5.08 -20.36
CA HIS A 336 -13.50 -4.53 -20.42
C HIS A 336 -13.38 -3.26 -21.29
N GLN A 337 -14.48 -2.77 -21.90
CA GLN A 337 -14.47 -1.56 -22.72
C GLN A 337 -14.25 -0.28 -21.90
N GLU A 338 -14.68 -0.32 -20.63
CA GLU A 338 -14.54 0.80 -19.69
C GLU A 338 -13.63 0.41 -18.52
N LEU A 339 -13.13 1.39 -17.77
CA LEU A 339 -12.19 1.12 -16.66
C LEU A 339 -12.88 0.91 -15.29
N HIS A 340 -14.22 0.95 -15.22
CA HIS A 340 -14.94 0.88 -13.95
C HIS A 340 -14.72 -0.45 -13.23
N GLU A 341 -14.82 -1.57 -13.95
CA GLU A 341 -14.62 -2.90 -13.39
C GLU A 341 -13.15 -3.12 -12.97
N LEU A 342 -12.19 -2.58 -13.72
CA LEU A 342 -10.77 -2.67 -13.40
C LEU A 342 -10.46 -1.87 -12.13
N ARG A 343 -10.94 -0.63 -12.05
CA ARG A 343 -10.77 0.19 -10.83
C ARG A 343 -11.41 -0.46 -9.61
N PHE A 344 -12.60 -1.08 -9.77
CA PHE A 344 -13.26 -1.81 -8.69
C PHE A 344 -12.40 -2.99 -8.19
N ARG A 345 -11.86 -3.80 -9.12
CA ARG A 345 -10.98 -4.93 -8.78
C ARG A 345 -9.71 -4.46 -8.07
N ASP A 346 -9.11 -3.38 -8.52
CA ASP A 346 -7.89 -2.83 -7.94
C ASP A 346 -8.14 -2.25 -6.55
N VAL A 347 -9.19 -1.45 -6.36
CA VAL A 347 -9.54 -0.87 -5.05
C VAL A 347 -9.89 -1.97 -4.04
N ARG A 348 -10.45 -3.12 -4.50
CA ARG A 348 -10.78 -4.24 -3.61
C ARG A 348 -9.56 -4.77 -2.85
N SER A 349 -8.36 -4.68 -3.42
CA SER A 349 -7.09 -5.04 -2.76
C SER A 349 -6.85 -4.21 -1.50
N GLY A 350 -7.33 -2.96 -1.47
CA GLY A 350 -7.19 -2.04 -0.35
C GLY A 350 -7.84 -2.49 0.95
N ARG A 351 -8.81 -3.40 0.90
CA ARG A 351 -9.38 -4.03 2.12
C ARG A 351 -8.46 -5.07 2.74
N ILE A 352 -7.40 -5.47 2.04
CA ILE A 352 -6.50 -6.57 2.42
C ILE A 352 -5.08 -6.05 2.67
N ALA A 353 -4.50 -5.35 1.70
CA ALA A 353 -3.12 -4.90 1.72
C ALA A 353 -2.85 -3.77 2.73
N HIS A 354 -1.61 -3.64 3.21
CA HIS A 354 -1.14 -2.64 4.19
C HIS A 354 -1.98 -2.57 5.48
N GLY A 355 -2.45 -3.73 5.91
CA GLY A 355 -3.41 -3.95 7.00
C GLY A 355 -4.83 -4.13 6.48
N SER A 356 -5.40 -5.29 6.80
CA SER A 356 -6.80 -5.58 6.45
C SER A 356 -7.76 -4.57 7.10
N ALA A 357 -8.96 -4.44 6.57
CA ALA A 357 -9.99 -3.56 7.13
C ALA A 357 -10.23 -3.82 8.62
N GLU A 358 -10.12 -5.09 9.05
CA GLU A 358 -10.23 -5.53 10.44
C GLU A 358 -9.02 -5.09 11.26
N ALA A 359 -7.80 -5.31 10.76
CA ALA A 359 -6.57 -4.90 11.44
C ALA A 359 -6.47 -3.38 11.61
N LEU A 360 -6.91 -2.60 10.62
CA LEU A 360 -6.95 -1.14 10.72
C LEU A 360 -7.91 -0.66 11.82
N ARG A 361 -9.07 -1.32 11.96
CA ARG A 361 -10.02 -1.02 13.06
C ARG A 361 -9.41 -1.34 14.42
N LEU A 362 -8.62 -2.43 14.54
CA LEU A 362 -7.93 -2.75 15.80
C LEU A 362 -6.89 -1.69 16.17
N VAL A 363 -6.20 -1.07 15.21
CA VAL A 363 -5.32 0.08 15.47
C VAL A 363 -6.10 1.25 16.08
N ALA A 364 -7.29 1.56 15.51
CA ALA A 364 -8.16 2.61 16.03
C ALA A 364 -8.75 2.25 17.42
N VAL A 365 -9.19 1.01 17.62
CA VAL A 365 -9.69 0.53 18.93
C VAL A 365 -8.64 0.70 20.03
N ARG A 366 -7.37 0.37 19.72
CA ARG A 366 -6.27 0.53 20.68
C ARG A 366 -6.07 1.97 21.13
N GLU A 367 -6.23 2.95 20.22
CA GLU A 367 -6.11 4.38 20.56
C GLU A 367 -7.33 4.89 21.33
N ILE A 368 -8.55 4.50 20.91
CA ILE A 368 -9.80 5.01 21.47
C ILE A 368 -10.15 4.35 22.81
N LEU A 369 -9.99 3.04 22.92
CA LEU A 369 -10.40 2.24 24.07
C LEU A 369 -9.24 1.69 24.91
N GLY A 370 -7.99 2.00 24.53
CA GLY A 370 -6.80 1.46 25.16
C GLY A 370 -6.56 -0.03 24.84
N ARG A 371 -5.57 -0.63 25.51
CA ARG A 371 -5.24 -2.06 25.30
C ARG A 371 -6.34 -3.00 25.76
N GLU A 372 -7.13 -2.58 26.72
CA GLU A 372 -8.25 -3.36 27.28
C GLU A 372 -9.38 -3.56 26.27
N GLY A 373 -9.53 -2.65 25.31
CA GLY A 373 -10.47 -2.79 24.20
C GLY A 373 -10.07 -3.81 23.13
N LEU A 374 -8.85 -4.36 23.19
CA LEU A 374 -8.41 -5.33 22.20
C LEU A 374 -8.90 -6.74 22.54
N PRO A 375 -9.53 -7.46 21.58
CA PRO A 375 -10.10 -8.79 21.81
C PRO A 375 -9.08 -9.87 22.20
N TYR A 376 -7.79 -9.59 22.03
CA TYR A 376 -6.66 -10.51 22.29
C TYR A 376 -5.69 -9.98 23.34
N ALA A 377 -6.08 -8.97 24.13
CA ALA A 377 -5.31 -8.58 25.28
C ALA A 377 -5.31 -9.76 26.26
N SER A 378 -4.21 -10.53 26.31
CA SER A 378 -4.08 -11.60 27.28
C SER A 378 -4.28 -11.00 28.67
N SER A 379 -5.29 -11.47 29.38
CA SER A 379 -5.54 -11.20 30.79
C SER A 379 -4.42 -11.80 31.63
N SER A 380 -3.24 -11.21 31.60
CA SER A 380 -2.13 -11.57 32.48
C SER A 380 -2.19 -10.83 33.82
N LYS A 381 -3.37 -10.55 34.32
CA LYS A 381 -3.68 -10.35 35.75
C LYS A 381 -5.12 -10.81 35.99
N PRO A 382 -5.37 -11.68 36.98
CA PRO A 382 -6.74 -11.90 37.43
C PRO A 382 -7.30 -10.53 37.88
N PRO A 383 -8.61 -10.25 37.63
CA PRO A 383 -9.22 -9.04 38.16
C PRO A 383 -9.03 -9.05 39.67
N ASN A 384 -8.41 -7.99 40.20
CA ASN A 384 -8.50 -7.73 41.63
C ASN A 384 -10.00 -7.79 41.96
N SER A 385 -10.36 -8.63 42.92
CA SER A 385 -11.70 -8.76 43.48
C SER A 385 -12.08 -7.49 44.28
N GLY A 386 -12.13 -6.36 43.60
CA GLY A 386 -12.69 -5.11 44.05
C GLY A 386 -14.12 -5.01 43.49
N GLY A 387 -15.12 -5.24 44.34
CA GLY A 387 -16.53 -5.23 43.99
C GLY A 387 -16.95 -3.96 43.25
N PHE A 388 -17.91 -4.11 42.37
CA PHE A 388 -18.60 -3.01 41.70
C PHE A 388 -19.19 -2.05 42.81
N PRO A 389 -19.03 -0.73 42.61
CA PRO A 389 -19.74 0.19 43.45
C PRO A 389 -21.27 -0.01 43.25
N PRO A 390 -22.10 0.07 44.32
CA PRO A 390 -23.53 -0.08 44.17
C PRO A 390 -24.11 1.02 43.30
N VAL A 391 -25.01 0.64 42.38
CA VAL A 391 -25.81 1.56 41.59
C VAL A 391 -26.63 2.41 42.56
N PRO A 392 -26.61 3.74 42.50
CA PRO A 392 -27.43 4.58 43.36
C PRO A 392 -28.92 4.40 43.02
N PRO A 393 -29.80 4.59 44.00
CA PRO A 393 -31.23 4.34 43.86
C PRO A 393 -31.95 5.26 42.89
#